data_3f03011d3823bba51416a66c2a0369af
#
_entry.id   3f03011d3823bba51416a66c2a0369af
#
_cell.length_a   1.000
_cell.length_b   1.000
_cell.length_c   1.000
_cell.angle_alpha   90.00
_cell.angle_beta   90.00
_cell.angle_gamma   90.00
#
_symmetry.space_group_name_H-M   'P 1'
#
loop_
_entity.id
_entity.type
_entity.pdbx_description
1 polymer ?
#
loop_
_entity_poly.entity_id
_entity_poly.type
_entity_poly.pdbx_seq_one_letter_code
_entity_poly.pdbx_strand_id
1 'polypeptide(L)'
;MKILIIDDERYIRNSMKEILVMEDYQVDTAENGTDGCEMAEKEKYDAIFCDIKMPGLDGTEVLQKLIADGVETPIVMISGHGDINTAVD
;
A
#
# COMPACT_ATOMS: atom_id res chain seq x y z
N MET A 1 -11.40 -9.54 4.17
CA MET A 1 -10.64 -8.27 4.12
C MET A 1 -10.00 -8.08 2.76
N LYS A 2 -10.01 -6.87 2.28
CA LYS A 2 -9.39 -6.53 1.01
C LYS A 2 -8.21 -5.60 1.25
N ILE A 3 -7.04 -5.98 0.75
CA ILE A 3 -5.76 -5.31 1.04
C ILE A 3 -5.10 -4.90 -0.26
N LEU A 4 -4.53 -3.69 -0.26
CA LEU A 4 -3.72 -3.18 -1.37
C LEU A 4 -2.26 -3.12 -0.93
N ILE A 5 -1.36 -3.65 -1.75
CA ILE A 5 0.07 -3.57 -1.52
C ILE A 5 0.69 -2.69 -2.59
N ILE A 6 1.38 -1.63 -2.18
CA ILE A 6 2.05 -0.70 -3.09
C ILE A 6 3.55 -0.79 -2.82
N ASP A 7 4.29 -1.37 -3.76
CA ASP A 7 5.73 -1.56 -3.62
C ASP A 7 6.33 -1.71 -5.01
N ASP A 8 7.45 -1.05 -5.26
CA ASP A 8 8.10 -1.12 -6.57
C ASP A 8 8.91 -2.40 -6.76
N GLU A 9 9.19 -3.14 -5.70
CA GLU A 9 9.91 -4.40 -5.78
C GLU A 9 8.97 -5.58 -5.95
N ARG A 10 9.08 -6.22 -7.11
CA ARG A 10 8.23 -7.35 -7.46
C ARG A 10 8.33 -8.49 -6.45
N TYR A 11 9.53 -8.79 -5.99
CA TYR A 11 9.75 -9.86 -5.03
C TYR A 11 9.00 -9.61 -3.72
N ILE A 12 9.08 -8.38 -3.22
CA ILE A 12 8.41 -8.00 -1.98
C ILE A 12 6.88 -8.07 -2.16
N ARG A 13 6.37 -7.52 -3.26
CA ARG A 13 4.92 -7.58 -3.54
C ARG A 13 4.42 -9.02 -3.54
N ASN A 14 5.12 -9.90 -4.25
CA ASN A 14 4.69 -11.28 -4.38
C ASN A 14 4.76 -12.03 -3.06
N SER A 15 5.82 -11.79 -2.27
CA SER A 15 5.97 -12.43 -0.97
C SER A 15 4.88 -12.02 0.00
N MET A 16 4.58 -10.73 0.07
CA MET A 16 3.52 -10.22 0.93
C MET A 16 2.15 -10.74 0.49
N LYS A 17 1.92 -10.74 -0.81
CA LYS A 17 0.66 -11.23 -1.35
C LYS A 17 0.43 -12.70 -0.98
N GLU A 18 1.46 -13.54 -1.14
CA GLU A 18 1.35 -14.95 -0.79
C GLU A 18 0.95 -15.15 0.67
N ILE A 19 1.60 -14.42 1.57
CA ILE A 19 1.32 -14.53 3.00
C ILE A 19 -0.13 -14.14 3.29
N LEU A 20 -0.58 -13.03 2.72
CA LEU A 20 -1.92 -12.52 3.01
C LEU A 20 -3.01 -13.37 2.36
N VAL A 21 -2.76 -13.90 1.16
CA VAL A 21 -3.71 -14.80 0.50
C VAL A 21 -3.87 -16.09 1.31
N MET A 22 -2.79 -16.58 1.93
CA MET A 22 -2.87 -17.75 2.81
C MET A 22 -3.76 -17.51 4.03
N GLU A 23 -3.94 -16.25 4.42
CA GLU A 23 -4.83 -15.87 5.51
C GLU A 23 -6.25 -15.52 5.01
N ASP A 24 -6.57 -15.92 3.79
CA ASP A 24 -7.88 -15.71 3.16
C ASP A 24 -8.23 -14.25 2.87
N TYR A 25 -7.23 -13.38 2.76
CA TYR A 25 -7.46 -11.99 2.36
C TYR A 25 -7.48 -11.87 0.85
N GLN A 26 -8.27 -10.93 0.35
CA GLN A 26 -8.21 -10.52 -1.05
C GLN A 26 -7.10 -9.48 -1.18
N VAL A 27 -6.19 -9.67 -2.13
CA VAL A 27 -5.01 -8.82 -2.23
C VAL A 27 -4.86 -8.29 -3.66
N ASP A 28 -4.82 -6.99 -3.80
CA ASP A 28 -4.42 -6.31 -5.03
C ASP A 28 -3.03 -5.73 -4.84
N THR A 29 -2.30 -5.57 -5.93
CA THR A 29 -0.95 -5.01 -5.87
C THR A 29 -0.79 -3.89 -6.88
N ALA A 30 0.04 -2.91 -6.54
CA ALA A 30 0.44 -1.83 -7.42
C ALA A 30 1.95 -1.70 -7.38
N GLU A 31 2.57 -1.44 -8.52
CA GLU A 31 4.02 -1.39 -8.63
C GLU A 31 4.59 0.01 -8.46
N ASN A 32 3.73 1.01 -8.34
CA ASN A 32 4.17 2.39 -8.11
C ASN A 32 3.08 3.17 -7.38
N GLY A 33 3.45 4.34 -6.89
CA GLY A 33 2.53 5.16 -6.10
C GLY A 33 1.36 5.70 -6.89
N THR A 34 1.56 6.04 -8.15
CA THR A 34 0.50 6.57 -9.00
C THR A 34 -0.61 5.54 -9.20
N ASP A 35 -0.22 4.32 -9.57
CA ASP A 35 -1.19 3.24 -9.74
C ASP A 35 -1.87 2.89 -8.42
N GLY A 36 -1.09 2.88 -7.34
CA GLY A 36 -1.63 2.61 -6.01
C GLY A 36 -2.69 3.62 -5.59
N CYS A 37 -2.44 4.90 -5.83
CA CYS A 37 -3.42 5.94 -5.52
C CYS A 37 -4.69 5.79 -6.35
N GLU A 38 -4.55 5.50 -7.63
CA GLU A 38 -5.72 5.28 -8.48
C GLU A 38 -6.58 4.13 -8.00
N MET A 39 -5.94 3.02 -7.64
CA MET A 39 -6.65 1.85 -7.13
C MET A 39 -7.35 2.15 -5.81
N ALA A 40 -6.65 2.83 -4.90
CA ALA A 40 -7.20 3.17 -3.59
C ALA A 40 -8.39 4.12 -3.68
N GLU A 41 -8.45 4.95 -4.71
CA GLU A 41 -9.55 5.87 -4.93
C GLU A 41 -10.75 5.19 -5.60
N LYS A 42 -10.50 4.17 -6.41
CA LYS A 42 -11.57 3.46 -7.12
C LYS A 42 -12.22 2.37 -6.31
N GLU A 43 -11.46 1.73 -5.42
CA GLU A 43 -11.95 0.62 -4.64
C GLU A 43 -11.72 0.88 -3.16
N LYS A 44 -12.57 0.29 -2.34
CA LYS A 44 -12.45 0.43 -0.90
C LYS A 44 -11.63 -0.73 -0.35
N TYR A 45 -10.48 -0.40 0.23
CA TYR A 45 -9.63 -1.39 0.88
C TYR A 45 -9.75 -1.29 2.40
N ASP A 46 -9.52 -2.41 3.07
CA ASP A 46 -9.51 -2.44 4.53
C ASP A 46 -8.17 -2.00 5.09
N ALA A 47 -7.11 -2.18 4.32
CA ALA A 47 -5.78 -1.70 4.68
C ALA A 47 -4.93 -1.55 3.42
N ILE A 48 -3.96 -0.64 3.49
CA ILE A 48 -3.00 -0.42 2.41
C ILE A 48 -1.60 -0.54 3.00
N PHE A 49 -0.78 -1.43 2.43
CA PHE A 49 0.64 -1.52 2.75
C PHE A 49 1.42 -0.78 1.67
N CYS A 50 2.21 0.21 2.05
CA CYS A 50 2.91 1.05 1.10
C CYS A 50 4.38 1.19 1.46
N ASP A 51 5.26 0.90 0.50
CA ASP A 51 6.69 1.15 0.67
C ASP A 51 6.95 2.65 0.71
N ILE A 52 7.86 3.07 1.59
CA ILE A 52 8.20 4.48 1.74
C ILE A 52 9.06 4.95 0.56
N LYS A 53 10.06 4.15 0.17
CA LYS A 53 11.01 4.55 -0.85
C LYS A 53 10.68 3.93 -2.19
N MET A 54 10.09 4.74 -3.07
CA MET A 54 9.77 4.32 -4.43
C MET A 54 10.15 5.43 -5.40
N PRO A 55 10.59 5.08 -6.63
CA PRO A 55 10.81 6.09 -7.67
C PRO A 55 9.49 6.79 -8.01
N GLY A 56 9.58 8.06 -8.35
CA GLY A 56 8.40 8.85 -8.66
C GLY A 56 7.66 9.24 -7.39
N LEU A 57 6.41 8.86 -7.28
CA LEU A 57 5.58 9.16 -6.10
C LEU A 57 5.96 8.21 -4.97
N ASP A 58 6.68 8.69 -3.96
CA ASP A 58 7.10 7.84 -2.85
C ASP A 58 5.95 7.61 -1.84
N GLY A 59 6.21 6.78 -0.82
CA GLY A 59 5.19 6.42 0.15
C GLY A 59 4.62 7.58 0.93
N THR A 60 5.45 8.56 1.25
CA THR A 60 4.99 9.76 1.97
C THR A 60 4.04 10.58 1.09
N GLU A 61 4.37 10.71 -0.19
CA GLU A 61 3.52 11.42 -1.13
C GLU A 61 2.20 10.67 -1.38
N VAL A 62 2.26 9.33 -1.44
CA VAL A 62 1.07 8.50 -1.53
C VAL A 62 0.15 8.76 -0.34
N LEU A 63 0.69 8.73 0.86
CA LEU A 63 -0.07 8.99 2.08
C LEU A 63 -0.73 10.36 2.04
N GLN A 64 0.03 11.39 1.71
CA GLN A 64 -0.49 12.76 1.63
C GLN A 64 -1.61 12.89 0.61
N LYS A 65 -1.42 12.27 -0.56
CA LYS A 65 -2.44 12.32 -1.62
C LYS A 65 -3.72 11.62 -1.20
N LEU A 66 -3.62 10.45 -0.60
CA LEU A 66 -4.80 9.71 -0.18
C LEU A 66 -5.56 10.43 0.93
N ILE A 67 -4.85 11.03 1.88
CA ILE A 67 -5.48 11.84 2.92
C ILE A 67 -6.19 13.04 2.31
N ALA A 68 -5.53 13.75 1.38
CA ALA A 68 -6.13 14.91 0.72
C ALA A 68 -7.36 14.53 -0.08
N ASP A 69 -7.41 13.34 -0.63
CA ASP A 69 -8.54 12.84 -1.43
C ASP A 69 -9.64 12.21 -0.58
N GLY A 70 -9.50 12.25 0.74
CA GLY A 70 -10.54 11.77 1.66
C GLY A 70 -10.57 10.27 1.87
N VAL A 71 -9.51 9.57 1.51
CA VAL A 71 -9.41 8.13 1.74
C VAL A 71 -9.11 7.88 3.22
N GLU A 72 -9.98 7.15 3.90
CA GLU A 72 -9.87 6.89 5.33
C GLU A 72 -9.23 5.54 5.66
N THR A 73 -8.89 4.76 4.65
CA THR A 73 -8.27 3.44 4.83
C THR A 73 -6.96 3.56 5.60
N PRO A 74 -6.73 2.73 6.63
CA PRO A 74 -5.43 2.71 7.32
C PRO A 74 -4.31 2.35 6.35
N ILE A 75 -3.20 3.09 6.46
CA ILE A 75 -2.03 2.88 5.61
C ILE A 75 -0.86 2.49 6.48
N VAL A 76 -0.29 1.31 6.21
CA VAL A 76 0.88 0.80 6.91
C VAL A 76 2.10 1.10 6.04
N MET A 77 2.99 1.92 6.55
CA MET A 77 4.21 2.30 5.85
C MET A 77 5.31 1.29 6.13
N ILE A 78 5.96 0.82 5.07
CA ILE A 78 7.03 -0.17 5.18
C ILE A 78 8.32 0.47 4.72
N SER A 79 9.33 0.51 5.61
CA SER A 79 10.64 1.01 5.24
C SER A 79 11.46 -0.11 4.59
N GLY A 80 12.42 0.28 3.78
CA GLY A 80 13.31 -0.69 3.13
C GLY A 80 14.21 -1.45 4.10
N HIS A 81 14.15 -1.15 5.39
CA HIS A 81 14.95 -1.80 6.42
C HIS A 81 14.11 -2.70 7.33
N GLY A 82 12.88 -2.99 6.94
CA GLY A 82 12.04 -3.88 7.71
C GLY A 82 11.25 -3.25 8.84
N ASP A 83 11.40 -1.96 9.08
CA ASP A 83 10.59 -1.26 10.06
C ASP A 83 9.20 -1.01 9.51
N ILE A 84 8.21 -1.13 10.37
CA ILE A 84 6.83 -0.90 9.99
C ILE A 84 6.27 0.26 10.81
N ASN A 85 5.80 1.28 10.12
CA ASN A 85 5.15 2.41 10.75
C ASN A 85 3.70 2.46 10.29
N THR A 86 2.78 2.59 11.23
CA THR A 86 1.37 2.68 10.89
C THR A 86 0.95 4.15 10.94
N ALA A 87 0.38 4.62 9.84
CA ALA A 87 -0.16 5.97 9.76
C ALA A 87 -1.68 5.86 9.71
N VAL A 88 -2.34 6.44 10.71
CA VAL A 88 -3.79 6.52 10.76
C VAL A 88 -4.17 7.96 11.00
N ASP A 89 -5.22 8.37 10.38
CA ASP A 89 -5.72 9.73 10.57
C ASP A 89 -6.46 9.89 11.85
#